data_d09eca3229b3a1601981af4e3d0ea6a3
#
_entry.id   d09eca3229b3a1601981af4e3d0ea6a3
#
_cell.length_a   1.000
_cell.length_b   1.000
_cell.length_c   1.000
_cell.angle_alpha   90.00
_cell.angle_beta   90.00
_cell.angle_gamma   90.00
#
_symmetry.space_group_name_H-M   'P 1'
#
loop_
_entity.id
_entity.type
_entity.pdbx_description
1 polymer ?
#
loop_
_entity_poly.entity_id
_entity_poly.type
_entity_poly.pdbx_seq_one_letter_code
_entity_poly.pdbx_strand_id
1 'polypeptide(L)'
;MFGFLRAFSRKPALRPPLHSAEWDGRVLTLTFDADIGEVALDLDGAFFTNARPDHERRVRFAFAFTPSGHLALDVLPRRGRDGAPLLARPWRLTLGRPGLAAAPVAAPLPLAPPGAVEHCVPFGLDLDAIEVAIVVPVYNAPALVERCLDAVLAHTTGRARLIVIDDASPDPAVAPLLARYAGREGIEVLRNEVNRGFTATANRGIAAAGRADVVLLNADTEVGPHWLTGLRRAAYSADDVATATAVSDNAGAFSVPELEQANALPAGWPPDAAARALWQQAGLAYPQLPTGNGFCLYIRRAVLDAVGALDEAAFPQGYGEENDFCQRAARHGLRHVIAGNVLVRHARSQSFGEERRRVLGEAGMAVLRARWPDYEREVGASLFSFERRALDWRVRRAFAASAPPRPRLLWVGANAPDWPDAEVWVLRAVGARNELVFDGRVIAVNLWHADTPETSYRALWDWLQVYAIERLVVPARTESAAEILCRLLAIPVAEVAVPFAPTARAALAAAEPALRTFAE
;
A
#
# COMPACT_ATOMS: atom_id res chain seq x y z
N MET A 1 52.48 6.38 14.16
CA MET A 1 51.15 5.81 14.50
C MET A 1 50.29 6.87 15.18
N PHE A 2 50.07 8.02 14.57
CA PHE A 2 49.20 9.12 15.09
C PHE A 2 48.80 10.05 13.92
N GLY A 3 48.10 9.55 12.96
CA GLY A 3 47.74 10.35 11.80
C GLY A 3 46.28 10.24 11.32
N PHE A 4 45.43 9.43 11.98
CA PHE A 4 44.10 9.11 11.45
C PHE A 4 42.91 9.64 12.26
N LEU A 5 43.13 10.36 13.37
CA LEU A 5 42.08 10.83 14.27
C LEU A 5 41.71 12.32 14.11
N ARG A 6 42.22 13.03 13.11
CA ARG A 6 41.89 14.47 12.88
C ARG A 6 40.89 14.77 11.75
N ALA A 7 40.34 13.78 11.08
CA ALA A 7 39.46 14.03 9.92
C ALA A 7 37.97 14.27 10.25
N PHE A 8 37.52 14.04 11.50
CA PHE A 8 36.12 14.13 11.88
C PHE A 8 35.73 15.28 12.80
N SER A 9 36.63 16.23 13.06
CA SER A 9 36.32 17.36 13.94
C SER A 9 36.06 18.70 13.24
N ARG A 10 35.94 18.72 11.92
CA ARG A 10 35.49 19.94 11.22
C ARG A 10 33.97 20.05 11.35
N LYS A 11 33.48 21.04 12.13
CA LYS A 11 32.08 21.43 12.07
C LYS A 11 31.68 21.59 10.59
N PRO A 12 30.58 20.99 10.15
CA PRO A 12 30.16 21.12 8.77
C PRO A 12 29.95 22.60 8.43
N ALA A 13 30.43 23.04 7.27
CA ALA A 13 30.25 24.40 6.78
C ALA A 13 28.78 24.59 6.39
N LEU A 14 27.95 24.95 7.37
CA LEU A 14 26.55 25.27 7.17
C LEU A 14 26.42 26.67 6.55
N ARG A 15 25.40 26.88 5.71
CA ARG A 15 25.11 28.17 5.10
C ARG A 15 23.74 28.66 5.56
N PRO A 16 23.52 29.97 5.70
CA PRO A 16 22.21 30.50 6.04
C PRO A 16 21.09 29.92 5.15
N PRO A 17 19.90 29.66 5.70
CA PRO A 17 19.46 30.01 7.06
C PRO A 17 19.81 29.02 8.18
N LEU A 18 20.48 27.89 7.90
CA LEU A 18 20.85 26.89 8.90
C LEU A 18 22.19 27.30 9.58
N HIS A 19 22.14 27.66 10.86
CA HIS A 19 23.27 28.08 11.67
C HIS A 19 24.05 26.90 12.25
N SER A 20 23.35 25.97 12.89
CA SER A 20 23.95 24.77 13.46
C SER A 20 23.04 23.55 13.36
N ALA A 21 23.67 22.39 13.37
CA ALA A 21 22.99 21.10 13.50
C ALA A 21 23.76 20.24 14.50
N GLU A 22 23.06 19.70 15.48
CA GLU A 22 23.60 18.88 16.56
C GLU A 22 22.84 17.56 16.65
N TRP A 23 23.56 16.48 16.87
CA TRP A 23 23.02 15.14 17.03
C TRP A 23 23.61 14.45 18.25
N ASP A 24 22.75 14.07 19.20
CA ASP A 24 23.16 13.39 20.44
C ASP A 24 22.97 11.85 20.38
N GLY A 25 22.54 11.33 19.25
CA GLY A 25 22.22 9.91 19.05
C GLY A 25 20.73 9.59 19.10
N ARG A 26 19.89 10.54 19.54
CA ARG A 26 18.42 10.41 19.60
C ARG A 26 17.69 11.66 19.14
N VAL A 27 18.26 12.83 19.37
CA VAL A 27 17.64 14.13 19.04
C VAL A 27 18.53 14.87 18.05
N LEU A 28 17.95 15.25 16.92
CA LEU A 28 18.54 16.20 15.99
C LEU A 28 18.04 17.60 16.36
N THR A 29 18.96 18.49 16.71
CA THR A 29 18.67 19.90 16.98
C THR A 29 19.21 20.76 15.85
N LEU A 30 18.34 21.53 15.19
CA LEU A 30 18.69 22.47 14.15
C LEU A 30 18.45 23.88 14.65
N THR A 31 19.43 24.78 14.47
CA THR A 31 19.33 26.22 14.80
C THR A 31 19.43 27.06 13.54
N PHE A 32 18.63 28.11 13.44
CA PHE A 32 18.53 28.94 12.23
C PHE A 32 18.90 30.39 12.51
N ASP A 33 19.51 31.06 11.51
CA ASP A 33 19.87 32.48 11.56
C ASP A 33 18.69 33.42 11.23
N ALA A 34 17.61 32.87 10.66
CA ALA A 34 16.45 33.62 10.21
C ALA A 34 15.15 33.05 10.81
N ASP A 35 14.08 33.81 10.72
CA ASP A 35 12.76 33.34 11.10
C ASP A 35 12.24 32.34 10.06
N ILE A 36 12.06 31.12 10.52
CA ILE A 36 11.58 29.99 9.74
C ILE A 36 10.16 29.67 10.22
N GLY A 37 9.22 29.51 9.30
CA GLY A 37 7.85 29.14 9.66
C GLY A 37 7.72 27.67 10.03
N GLU A 38 8.41 26.82 9.30
CA GLU A 38 8.41 25.36 9.51
C GLU A 38 9.68 24.75 8.89
N VAL A 39 10.12 23.66 9.45
CA VAL A 39 11.21 22.85 8.89
C VAL A 39 10.67 21.45 8.61
N ALA A 40 10.73 21.02 7.35
CA ALA A 40 10.47 19.66 6.96
C ALA A 40 11.79 18.89 6.91
N LEU A 41 11.73 17.63 7.33
CA LEU A 41 12.77 16.63 7.09
C LEU A 41 12.27 15.64 6.03
N ASP A 42 13.07 15.43 5.01
CA ASP A 42 12.88 14.36 4.06
C ASP A 42 13.92 13.27 4.28
N LEU A 43 13.50 12.02 4.16
CA LEU A 43 14.35 10.85 4.17
C LEU A 43 14.38 10.26 2.77
N ASP A 44 15.55 10.22 2.14
CA ASP A 44 15.74 9.77 0.75
C ASP A 44 14.78 10.42 -0.27
N GLY A 45 14.49 11.71 -0.06
CA GLY A 45 13.57 12.46 -0.90
C GLY A 45 12.07 12.26 -0.56
N ALA A 46 11.73 11.49 0.49
CA ALA A 46 10.38 11.35 1.00
C ALA A 46 10.19 12.19 2.27
N PHE A 47 9.07 12.90 2.35
CA PHE A 47 8.72 13.63 3.57
C PHE A 47 8.71 12.66 4.75
N PHE A 48 9.43 13.04 5.79
CA PHE A 48 9.49 12.24 7.00
C PHE A 48 8.70 12.88 8.15
N THR A 49 8.99 14.14 8.46
CA THR A 49 8.33 14.88 9.51
C THR A 49 8.55 16.37 9.34
N ASN A 50 7.81 17.18 10.10
CA ASN A 50 8.03 18.62 10.19
C ASN A 50 7.94 19.10 11.64
N ALA A 51 8.53 20.24 11.91
CA ALA A 51 8.39 20.93 13.19
C ALA A 51 8.58 22.44 13.03
N ARG A 52 8.04 23.20 13.99
CA ARG A 52 8.21 24.65 14.03
C ARG A 52 9.35 25.02 14.98
N PRO A 53 10.13 26.05 14.63
CA PRO A 53 11.14 26.57 15.54
C PRO A 53 10.53 27.13 16.83
N ASP A 54 11.28 26.98 17.91
CA ASP A 54 11.03 27.66 19.17
C ASP A 54 11.45 29.18 19.10
N HIS A 55 11.30 29.89 20.21
CA HIS A 55 11.66 31.31 20.30
C HIS A 55 13.18 31.57 20.14
N GLU A 56 14.02 30.53 20.30
CA GLU A 56 15.46 30.58 20.04
C GLU A 56 15.82 30.15 18.62
N ARG A 57 14.81 30.00 17.73
CA ARG A 57 14.94 29.54 16.35
C ARG A 57 15.52 28.13 16.24
N ARG A 58 15.23 27.29 17.23
CA ARG A 58 15.66 25.88 17.24
C ARG A 58 14.49 24.98 16.95
N VAL A 59 14.77 23.95 16.16
CA VAL A 59 13.85 22.85 15.90
C VAL A 59 14.47 21.56 16.40
N ARG A 60 13.71 20.75 17.13
CA ARG A 60 14.15 19.47 17.66
C ARG A 60 13.32 18.35 17.07
N PHE A 61 14.01 17.37 16.51
CA PHE A 61 13.42 16.14 16.00
C PHE A 61 13.91 14.98 16.87
N ALA A 62 13.01 14.40 17.65
CA ALA A 62 13.31 13.22 18.46
C ALA A 62 13.03 11.96 17.65
N PHE A 63 14.00 11.07 17.60
CA PHE A 63 13.86 9.76 16.98
C PHE A 63 13.58 8.72 18.06
N ALA A 64 12.55 7.90 17.86
CA ALA A 64 12.16 6.84 18.78
C ALA A 64 13.24 5.75 18.95
N PHE A 65 14.24 5.74 18.08
CA PHE A 65 15.35 4.78 18.09
C PHE A 65 16.66 5.44 17.64
N THR A 66 17.79 4.84 18.03
CA THR A 66 19.10 5.25 17.51
C THR A 66 19.36 4.48 16.20
N PRO A 67 19.56 5.15 15.06
CA PRO A 67 19.90 4.48 13.82
C PRO A 67 21.11 3.56 13.97
N SER A 68 21.00 2.32 13.51
CA SER A 68 22.09 1.35 13.54
C SER A 68 23.18 1.60 12.48
N GLY A 69 22.91 2.50 11.55
CA GLY A 69 23.80 2.87 10.43
C GLY A 69 23.78 4.37 10.17
N HIS A 70 24.18 4.78 8.98
CA HIS A 70 24.06 6.16 8.53
C HIS A 70 22.65 6.45 8.04
N LEU A 71 21.99 7.44 8.62
CA LEU A 71 20.70 7.95 8.22
C LEU A 71 20.91 9.29 7.49
N ALA A 72 20.52 9.36 6.22
CA ALA A 72 20.59 10.60 5.45
C ALA A 72 19.23 11.30 5.46
N LEU A 73 19.20 12.55 5.92
CA LEU A 73 18.01 13.39 5.99
C LEU A 73 18.24 14.65 5.16
N ASP A 74 17.26 15.05 4.38
CA ASP A 74 17.24 16.33 3.69
C ASP A 74 16.41 17.33 4.50
N VAL A 75 17.02 18.47 4.84
CA VAL A 75 16.41 19.54 5.64
C VAL A 75 15.86 20.61 4.72
N LEU A 76 14.56 20.89 4.83
CA LEU A 76 13.82 21.83 4.01
C LEU A 76 13.13 22.90 4.87
N PRO A 77 13.79 24.03 5.16
CA PRO A 77 13.12 25.15 5.83
C PRO A 77 12.14 25.85 4.89
N ARG A 78 10.94 26.18 5.42
CA ARG A 78 9.83 26.81 4.70
C ARG A 78 9.33 28.06 5.42
N ARG A 79 8.65 28.96 4.70
CA ARG A 79 8.03 30.19 5.24
C ARG A 79 6.71 29.95 5.98
N GLY A 80 6.31 28.74 6.18
CA GLY A 80 5.07 28.32 6.85
C GLY A 80 4.71 26.91 6.41
N ARG A 81 3.57 26.40 6.88
CA ARG A 81 3.15 25.00 6.63
C ARG A 81 3.05 24.69 5.13
N ASP A 82 2.56 25.66 4.34
CA ASP A 82 2.37 25.53 2.89
C ASP A 82 3.28 26.50 2.10
N GLY A 83 4.31 27.04 2.77
CA GLY A 83 5.19 28.04 2.18
C GLY A 83 6.24 27.47 1.24
N ALA A 84 6.73 28.32 0.33
CA ALA A 84 7.81 27.96 -0.56
C ALA A 84 9.08 27.60 0.23
N PRO A 85 9.88 26.62 -0.24
CA PRO A 85 11.18 26.32 0.34
C PRO A 85 12.07 27.57 0.39
N LEU A 86 12.74 27.80 1.51
CA LEU A 86 13.69 28.91 1.70
C LEU A 86 15.06 28.63 1.08
N LEU A 87 15.32 27.37 0.73
CA LEU A 87 16.54 26.95 0.06
C LEU A 87 16.19 26.44 -1.35
N ALA A 88 16.98 26.86 -2.33
CA ALA A 88 16.89 26.31 -3.69
C ALA A 88 17.23 24.81 -3.74
N ARG A 89 17.96 24.31 -2.74
CA ARG A 89 18.34 22.91 -2.56
C ARG A 89 18.35 22.57 -1.08
N PRO A 90 17.83 21.38 -0.69
CA PRO A 90 17.87 20.95 0.70
C PRO A 90 19.30 20.74 1.20
N TRP A 91 19.47 20.75 2.53
CA TRP A 91 20.69 20.32 3.19
C TRP A 91 20.58 18.84 3.55
N ARG A 92 21.51 18.05 3.08
CA ARG A 92 21.61 16.64 3.50
C ARG A 92 22.42 16.52 4.77
N LEU A 93 21.81 16.03 5.84
CA LEU A 93 22.45 15.64 7.08
C LEU A 93 22.60 14.13 7.11
N THR A 94 23.79 13.66 7.41
CA THR A 94 24.02 12.22 7.64
C THR A 94 24.25 12.00 9.13
N LEU A 95 23.29 11.34 9.76
CA LEU A 95 23.34 10.97 11.18
C LEU A 95 24.00 9.60 11.32
N GLY A 96 24.97 9.44 12.23
CA GLY A 96 25.66 8.16 12.43
C GLY A 96 26.35 8.07 13.80
N ARG A 97 26.99 6.98 14.08
CA ARG A 97 27.92 6.84 15.22
C ARG A 97 29.37 6.92 14.74
N PRO A 98 30.20 7.81 15.27
CA PRO A 98 29.89 8.97 16.10
C PRO A 98 29.86 10.26 15.27
N GLY A 99 28.71 10.91 15.17
CA GLY A 99 28.69 12.29 14.69
C GLY A 99 27.72 12.58 13.56
N LEU A 100 27.68 13.86 13.23
CA LEU A 100 26.87 14.45 12.18
C LEU A 100 27.78 14.92 11.04
N ALA A 101 27.47 14.52 9.82
CA ALA A 101 28.05 15.11 8.62
C ALA A 101 26.95 15.90 7.87
N ALA A 102 27.30 17.07 7.33
CA ALA A 102 26.37 17.87 6.51
C ALA A 102 27.03 18.21 5.18
N ALA A 103 26.29 18.09 4.10
CA ALA A 103 26.70 18.49 2.76
C ALA A 103 25.52 19.10 1.99
N PRO A 104 25.78 20.09 1.11
CA PRO A 104 24.76 20.54 0.18
C PRO A 104 24.44 19.41 -0.82
N VAL A 105 23.17 19.20 -1.10
CA VAL A 105 22.74 18.25 -2.14
C VAL A 105 23.04 18.85 -3.50
N ALA A 106 23.91 18.21 -4.27
CA ALA A 106 24.36 18.74 -5.57
C ALA A 106 23.24 18.75 -6.63
N ALA A 107 22.32 17.82 -6.57
CA ALA A 107 21.04 17.78 -7.28
C ALA A 107 20.08 16.87 -6.50
N PRO A 108 18.75 17.07 -6.57
CA PRO A 108 17.81 16.08 -6.11
C PRO A 108 17.80 14.95 -7.15
N LEU A 109 18.84 14.16 -7.19
CA LEU A 109 18.73 12.84 -7.80
C LEU A 109 18.08 11.98 -6.74
N PRO A 110 16.85 11.47 -6.97
CA PRO A 110 16.38 10.35 -6.21
C PRO A 110 17.40 9.25 -6.46
N LEU A 111 18.26 8.98 -5.49
CA LEU A 111 19.06 7.77 -5.49
C LEU A 111 18.04 6.64 -5.55
N ALA A 112 18.00 5.93 -6.68
CA ALA A 112 17.22 4.71 -6.75
C ALA A 112 17.69 3.85 -5.57
N PRO A 113 16.80 3.44 -4.66
CA PRO A 113 17.20 2.51 -3.62
C PRO A 113 17.74 1.29 -4.33
N PRO A 114 18.83 0.66 -3.86
CA PRO A 114 19.30 -0.59 -4.42
C PRO A 114 18.12 -1.57 -4.47
N GLY A 115 18.03 -2.40 -5.50
CA GLY A 115 16.82 -3.17 -5.83
C GLY A 115 16.24 -3.89 -4.62
N ALA A 116 15.05 -3.52 -4.22
CA ALA A 116 14.30 -4.28 -3.24
C ALA A 116 13.98 -5.67 -3.81
N VAL A 117 14.02 -6.69 -2.97
CA VAL A 117 13.65 -8.05 -3.37
C VAL A 117 12.16 -8.10 -3.65
N GLU A 118 11.77 -8.59 -4.81
CA GLU A 118 10.37 -8.81 -5.15
C GLU A 118 9.90 -10.17 -4.59
N HIS A 119 8.78 -10.17 -3.88
CA HIS A 119 8.19 -11.35 -3.25
C HIS A 119 6.96 -11.80 -4.02
N CYS A 120 7.15 -12.64 -5.02
CA CYS A 120 6.07 -13.31 -5.71
C CYS A 120 5.41 -14.35 -4.79
N VAL A 121 4.11 -14.60 -4.99
CA VAL A 121 3.45 -15.73 -4.31
C VAL A 121 4.09 -17.06 -4.74
N PRO A 122 4.10 -18.08 -3.87
CA PRO A 122 4.66 -19.40 -4.18
C PRO A 122 4.08 -19.98 -5.48
N PHE A 123 4.93 -20.58 -6.28
CA PHE A 123 4.54 -21.17 -7.56
C PHE A 123 3.45 -22.24 -7.38
N GLY A 124 2.39 -22.11 -8.16
CA GLY A 124 1.27 -23.06 -8.17
C GLY A 124 0.22 -22.81 -7.09
N LEU A 125 0.35 -21.76 -6.26
CA LEU A 125 -0.70 -21.38 -5.34
C LEU A 125 -1.94 -20.90 -6.11
N ASP A 126 -3.09 -21.49 -5.84
CA ASP A 126 -4.36 -21.08 -6.43
C ASP A 126 -4.99 -19.93 -5.63
N LEU A 127 -4.65 -18.70 -6.02
CA LEU A 127 -5.22 -17.49 -5.41
C LEU A 127 -6.71 -17.34 -5.73
N ASP A 128 -7.17 -17.84 -6.88
CA ASP A 128 -8.59 -17.74 -7.27
C ASP A 128 -9.48 -18.65 -6.41
N ALA A 129 -8.91 -19.73 -5.87
CA ALA A 129 -9.64 -20.60 -4.94
C ALA A 129 -9.81 -20.01 -3.53
N ILE A 130 -9.05 -18.98 -3.14
CA ILE A 130 -9.11 -18.37 -1.82
C ILE A 130 -10.36 -17.49 -1.70
N GLU A 131 -11.30 -17.93 -0.87
CA GLU A 131 -12.50 -17.14 -0.56
C GLU A 131 -12.18 -16.00 0.41
N VAL A 132 -12.72 -14.80 0.15
CA VAL A 132 -12.53 -13.62 0.99
C VAL A 132 -13.88 -13.01 1.36
N ALA A 133 -14.06 -12.70 2.64
CA ALA A 133 -15.16 -11.89 3.13
C ALA A 133 -14.69 -10.44 3.36
N ILE A 134 -15.27 -9.51 2.62
CA ILE A 134 -15.04 -8.07 2.80
C ILE A 134 -16.03 -7.58 3.85
N VAL A 135 -15.53 -7.21 5.02
CA VAL A 135 -16.32 -6.77 6.17
C VAL A 135 -16.29 -5.26 6.25
N VAL A 136 -17.47 -4.62 6.12
CA VAL A 136 -17.62 -3.15 6.14
C VAL A 136 -18.53 -2.76 7.31
N PRO A 137 -17.95 -2.37 8.47
CA PRO A 137 -18.72 -1.76 9.56
C PRO A 137 -19.21 -0.37 9.15
N VAL A 138 -20.50 -0.10 9.32
CA VAL A 138 -21.14 1.16 8.93
C VAL A 138 -21.71 1.86 10.15
N TYR A 139 -21.42 3.15 10.29
CA TYR A 139 -22.07 4.04 11.25
C TYR A 139 -22.20 5.43 10.66
N ASN A 140 -23.43 5.82 10.31
CA ASN A 140 -23.74 7.10 9.65
C ASN A 140 -23.06 7.30 8.28
N ALA A 141 -22.92 8.55 7.85
CA ALA A 141 -22.21 8.99 6.65
C ALA A 141 -22.66 8.28 5.33
N PRO A 142 -23.95 8.26 4.99
CA PRO A 142 -24.48 7.45 3.89
C PRO A 142 -23.80 7.74 2.54
N ALA A 143 -23.40 8.98 2.25
CA ALA A 143 -22.73 9.31 1.00
C ALA A 143 -21.32 8.71 0.87
N LEU A 144 -20.59 8.52 2.00
CA LEU A 144 -19.30 7.83 2.01
C LEU A 144 -19.50 6.33 1.87
N VAL A 145 -20.48 5.77 2.60
CA VAL A 145 -20.86 4.36 2.51
C VAL A 145 -21.21 3.98 1.07
N GLU A 146 -22.04 4.79 0.40
CA GLU A 146 -22.42 4.54 -1.00
C GLU A 146 -21.19 4.46 -1.92
N ARG A 147 -20.30 5.45 -1.84
CA ARG A 147 -19.07 5.44 -2.64
C ARG A 147 -18.16 4.24 -2.35
N CYS A 148 -18.04 3.88 -1.08
CA CYS A 148 -17.25 2.71 -0.67
C CYS A 148 -17.84 1.42 -1.28
N LEU A 149 -19.14 1.19 -1.11
CA LEU A 149 -19.80 -0.03 -1.61
C LEU A 149 -19.79 -0.09 -3.14
N ASP A 150 -20.02 1.02 -3.82
CA ASP A 150 -19.97 1.09 -5.29
C ASP A 150 -18.55 0.81 -5.81
N ALA A 151 -17.51 1.36 -5.15
CA ALA A 151 -16.12 1.07 -5.49
C ALA A 151 -15.77 -0.41 -5.27
N VAL A 152 -16.22 -1.02 -4.17
CA VAL A 152 -16.04 -2.45 -3.90
C VAL A 152 -16.69 -3.27 -5.01
N LEU A 153 -17.93 -2.95 -5.40
CA LEU A 153 -18.64 -3.67 -6.46
C LEU A 153 -17.97 -3.52 -7.83
N ALA A 154 -17.45 -2.33 -8.13
CA ALA A 154 -16.81 -2.05 -9.41
C ALA A 154 -15.42 -2.74 -9.57
N HIS A 155 -14.68 -2.90 -8.48
CA HIS A 155 -13.27 -3.29 -8.54
C HIS A 155 -12.93 -4.64 -7.88
N THR A 156 -13.91 -5.32 -7.29
CA THR A 156 -13.68 -6.64 -6.69
C THR A 156 -13.83 -7.74 -7.73
N THR A 157 -12.81 -8.59 -7.84
CA THR A 157 -12.80 -9.76 -8.73
C THR A 157 -12.42 -11.02 -7.97
N GLY A 158 -12.81 -12.19 -8.51
CA GLY A 158 -12.54 -13.50 -7.91
C GLY A 158 -13.55 -13.85 -6.80
N ARG A 159 -13.24 -14.90 -6.04
CA ARG A 159 -14.14 -15.44 -4.99
C ARG A 159 -14.14 -14.54 -3.76
N ALA A 160 -15.08 -13.61 -3.73
CA ALA A 160 -15.28 -12.71 -2.62
C ALA A 160 -16.77 -12.53 -2.31
N ARG A 161 -17.09 -12.20 -1.05
CA ARG A 161 -18.42 -11.77 -0.64
C ARG A 161 -18.33 -10.55 0.26
N LEU A 162 -19.35 -9.72 0.22
CA LEU A 162 -19.42 -8.47 0.95
C LEU A 162 -20.36 -8.63 2.15
N ILE A 163 -19.88 -8.30 3.35
CA ILE A 163 -20.66 -8.30 4.59
C ILE A 163 -20.69 -6.88 5.13
N VAL A 164 -21.83 -6.23 5.01
CA VAL A 164 -22.06 -4.86 5.48
C VAL A 164 -22.81 -4.91 6.80
N ILE A 165 -22.30 -4.26 7.85
CA ILE A 165 -22.91 -4.29 9.17
C ILE A 165 -23.23 -2.85 9.60
N ASP A 166 -24.52 -2.49 9.61
CA ASP A 166 -25.00 -1.23 10.19
C ASP A 166 -24.99 -1.31 11.72
N ASP A 167 -24.15 -0.52 12.36
CA ASP A 167 -24.01 -0.46 13.82
C ASP A 167 -25.08 0.47 14.46
N ALA A 168 -26.35 0.23 14.11
CA ALA A 168 -27.49 1.01 14.57
C ALA A 168 -27.34 2.51 14.26
N SER A 169 -27.02 2.85 13.01
CA SER A 169 -26.90 4.24 12.56
C SER A 169 -28.18 5.03 12.87
N PRO A 170 -28.09 6.18 13.55
CA PRO A 170 -29.23 7.07 13.79
C PRO A 170 -29.62 7.87 12.54
N ASP A 171 -28.75 8.02 11.54
CA ASP A 171 -29.06 8.71 10.29
C ASP A 171 -30.11 7.92 9.49
N PRO A 172 -31.31 8.48 9.25
CA PRO A 172 -32.42 7.78 8.58
C PRO A 172 -32.10 7.43 7.11
N ALA A 173 -31.09 8.03 6.51
CA ALA A 173 -30.68 7.73 5.13
C ALA A 173 -29.87 6.43 4.99
N VAL A 174 -29.28 5.89 6.06
CA VAL A 174 -28.43 4.70 6.01
C VAL A 174 -29.25 3.44 5.70
N ALA A 175 -30.36 3.21 6.38
CA ALA A 175 -31.17 2.00 6.17
C ALA A 175 -31.74 1.88 4.74
N PRO A 176 -32.34 2.93 4.13
CA PRO A 176 -32.72 2.88 2.71
C PRO A 176 -31.57 2.71 1.75
N LEU A 177 -30.42 3.30 2.04
CA LEU A 177 -29.20 3.09 1.24
C LEU A 177 -28.81 1.61 1.22
N LEU A 178 -28.65 1.00 2.39
CA LEU A 178 -28.21 -0.39 2.51
C LEU A 178 -29.22 -1.39 1.94
N ALA A 179 -30.53 -1.05 1.98
CA ALA A 179 -31.58 -1.86 1.35
C ALA A 179 -31.39 -2.01 -0.16
N ARG A 180 -30.71 -1.09 -0.85
CA ARG A 180 -30.42 -1.20 -2.30
C ARG A 180 -29.39 -2.29 -2.62
N TYR A 181 -28.57 -2.66 -1.66
CA TYR A 181 -27.54 -3.69 -1.79
C TYR A 181 -28.02 -5.04 -1.25
N ALA A 182 -28.97 -5.03 -0.32
CA ALA A 182 -29.52 -6.25 0.26
C ALA A 182 -30.18 -7.12 -0.82
N GLY A 183 -29.97 -8.44 -0.76
CA GLY A 183 -30.55 -9.41 -1.69
C GLY A 183 -29.78 -9.57 -3.00
N ARG A 184 -28.69 -8.82 -3.23
CA ARG A 184 -27.79 -9.10 -4.34
C ARG A 184 -26.92 -10.32 -4.01
N GLU A 185 -26.61 -11.12 -5.02
CA GLU A 185 -25.73 -12.28 -4.87
C GLU A 185 -24.36 -11.85 -4.28
N GLY A 186 -23.86 -12.58 -3.30
CA GLY A 186 -22.57 -12.31 -2.66
C GLY A 186 -22.58 -11.14 -1.66
N ILE A 187 -23.74 -10.51 -1.38
CA ILE A 187 -23.85 -9.41 -0.42
C ILE A 187 -24.75 -9.80 0.74
N GLU A 188 -24.22 -9.69 1.95
CA GLU A 188 -24.94 -9.84 3.20
C GLU A 188 -25.02 -8.49 3.93
N VAL A 189 -26.22 -8.03 4.25
CA VAL A 189 -26.44 -6.80 5.02
C VAL A 189 -27.00 -7.16 6.38
N LEU A 190 -26.26 -6.81 7.42
CA LEU A 190 -26.60 -7.03 8.81
C LEU A 190 -26.86 -5.69 9.52
N ARG A 191 -27.63 -5.71 10.61
CA ARG A 191 -27.84 -4.56 11.48
C ARG A 191 -27.71 -4.95 12.93
N ASN A 192 -27.01 -4.14 13.73
CA ASN A 192 -27.01 -4.24 15.19
C ASN A 192 -28.28 -3.60 15.75
N GLU A 193 -28.83 -4.14 16.83
CA GLU A 193 -30.00 -3.56 17.50
C GLU A 193 -29.66 -2.24 18.21
N VAL A 194 -28.43 -2.13 18.70
CA VAL A 194 -27.85 -0.94 19.35
C VAL A 194 -26.43 -0.72 18.83
N ASN A 195 -25.94 0.51 18.96
CA ASN A 195 -24.52 0.80 18.64
C ASN A 195 -23.61 0.02 19.60
N ARG A 196 -22.79 -0.88 19.04
CA ARG A 196 -21.86 -1.74 19.76
C ARG A 196 -20.42 -1.24 19.70
N GLY A 197 -20.16 -0.25 18.88
CA GLY A 197 -18.83 0.25 18.57
C GLY A 197 -18.12 -0.54 17.46
N PHE A 198 -17.02 0.04 16.97
CA PHE A 198 -16.32 -0.48 15.81
C PHE A 198 -15.86 -1.93 16.00
N THR A 199 -15.16 -2.22 17.10
CA THR A 199 -14.51 -3.52 17.32
C THR A 199 -15.52 -4.66 17.42
N ALA A 200 -16.62 -4.49 18.18
CA ALA A 200 -17.66 -5.50 18.28
C ALA A 200 -18.41 -5.72 16.96
N THR A 201 -18.59 -4.65 16.18
CA THR A 201 -19.21 -4.72 14.85
C THR A 201 -18.30 -5.41 13.84
N ALA A 202 -17.01 -5.11 13.85
CA ALA A 202 -16.00 -5.81 13.05
C ALA A 202 -15.93 -7.31 13.42
N ASN A 203 -15.94 -7.64 14.71
CA ASN A 203 -15.95 -9.03 15.18
C ASN A 203 -17.21 -9.80 14.74
N ARG A 204 -18.37 -9.13 14.71
CA ARG A 204 -19.58 -9.74 14.15
C ARG A 204 -19.41 -10.09 12.68
N GLY A 205 -18.77 -9.22 11.89
CA GLY A 205 -18.42 -9.48 10.49
C GLY A 205 -17.40 -10.61 10.33
N ILE A 206 -16.37 -10.65 11.17
CA ILE A 206 -15.36 -11.73 11.21
C ILE A 206 -16.05 -13.08 11.50
N ALA A 207 -17.00 -13.11 12.43
CA ALA A 207 -17.77 -14.32 12.73
C ALA A 207 -18.67 -14.73 11.54
N ALA A 208 -19.35 -13.78 10.90
CA ALA A 208 -20.16 -14.04 9.70
C ALA A 208 -19.31 -14.49 8.50
N ALA A 209 -18.02 -14.12 8.45
CA ALA A 209 -17.09 -14.57 7.40
C ALA A 209 -16.86 -16.09 7.39
N GLY A 210 -17.12 -16.81 8.49
CA GLY A 210 -16.97 -18.25 8.57
C GLY A 210 -15.54 -18.71 8.32
N ARG A 211 -15.30 -19.46 7.24
CA ARG A 211 -13.97 -20.02 6.89
C ARG A 211 -13.18 -19.13 5.90
N ALA A 212 -13.79 -18.09 5.38
CA ALA A 212 -13.11 -17.19 4.44
C ALA A 212 -12.02 -16.37 5.14
N ASP A 213 -10.99 -15.97 4.38
CA ASP A 213 -10.12 -14.87 4.77
C ASP A 213 -10.94 -13.60 4.92
N VAL A 214 -10.46 -12.63 5.68
CA VAL A 214 -11.21 -11.41 5.99
C VAL A 214 -10.47 -10.19 5.49
N VAL A 215 -11.18 -9.27 4.85
CA VAL A 215 -10.74 -7.88 4.71
C VAL A 215 -11.61 -7.01 5.60
N LEU A 216 -11.01 -6.37 6.60
CA LEU A 216 -11.66 -5.24 7.29
C LEU A 216 -11.50 -4.01 6.40
N LEU A 217 -12.61 -3.34 6.09
CA LEU A 217 -12.63 -2.17 5.22
C LEU A 217 -13.51 -1.08 5.83
N ASN A 218 -12.93 0.10 6.05
CA ASN A 218 -13.71 1.23 6.54
C ASN A 218 -14.71 1.72 5.49
N ALA A 219 -15.89 2.12 5.93
CA ALA A 219 -16.98 2.59 5.08
C ALA A 219 -16.74 3.98 4.43
N ASP A 220 -15.63 4.64 4.74
CA ASP A 220 -15.19 5.91 4.15
C ASP A 220 -13.95 5.75 3.24
N THR A 221 -13.76 4.55 2.69
CA THR A 221 -12.69 4.23 1.74
C THR A 221 -13.24 4.07 0.33
N GLU A 222 -12.36 4.24 -0.66
CA GLU A 222 -12.64 3.96 -2.06
C GLU A 222 -11.51 3.08 -2.61
N VAL A 223 -11.81 1.82 -2.91
CA VAL A 223 -10.88 0.87 -3.50
C VAL A 223 -10.76 1.09 -5.01
N GLY A 224 -9.63 0.70 -5.60
CA GLY A 224 -9.39 0.81 -7.03
C GLY A 224 -9.11 -0.54 -7.69
N PRO A 225 -8.77 -0.55 -8.99
CA PRO A 225 -8.43 -1.77 -9.73
C PRO A 225 -7.38 -2.62 -9.02
N HIS A 226 -7.54 -3.94 -9.05
CA HIS A 226 -6.61 -4.95 -8.52
C HIS A 226 -6.41 -4.93 -7.00
N TRP A 227 -7.19 -4.17 -6.25
CA TRP A 227 -7.00 -4.00 -4.81
C TRP A 227 -7.03 -5.33 -4.04
N LEU A 228 -8.05 -6.17 -4.28
CA LEU A 228 -8.18 -7.44 -3.57
C LEU A 228 -7.13 -8.46 -4.02
N THR A 229 -6.84 -8.53 -5.32
CA THR A 229 -5.78 -9.39 -5.86
C THR A 229 -4.41 -9.00 -5.29
N GLY A 230 -4.13 -7.70 -5.17
CA GLY A 230 -2.88 -7.21 -4.58
C GLY A 230 -2.75 -7.55 -3.10
N LEU A 231 -3.83 -7.41 -2.31
CA LEU A 231 -3.86 -7.81 -0.91
C LEU A 231 -3.67 -9.32 -0.74
N ARG A 232 -4.35 -10.15 -1.56
CA ARG A 232 -4.14 -11.61 -1.57
C ARG A 232 -2.68 -11.95 -1.86
N ARG A 233 -2.09 -11.38 -2.91
CA ARG A 233 -0.67 -11.61 -3.25
C ARG A 233 0.26 -11.24 -2.10
N ALA A 234 0.05 -10.10 -1.47
CA ALA A 234 0.85 -9.67 -0.32
C ALA A 234 0.69 -10.63 0.87
N ALA A 235 -0.55 -11.02 1.20
CA ALA A 235 -0.84 -11.92 2.32
C ALA A 235 -0.28 -13.34 2.12
N TYR A 236 -0.14 -13.79 0.88
CA TYR A 236 0.36 -15.12 0.53
C TYR A 236 1.76 -15.09 -0.10
N SER A 237 2.48 -13.98 0.02
CA SER A 237 3.87 -13.87 -0.47
C SER A 237 4.87 -14.72 0.31
N ALA A 238 4.51 -15.12 1.53
CA ALA A 238 5.22 -16.11 2.34
C ALA A 238 4.29 -16.71 3.41
N ASP A 239 4.67 -17.87 3.95
CA ASP A 239 3.82 -18.62 4.88
C ASP A 239 3.64 -17.91 6.23
N ASP A 240 4.63 -17.13 6.64
CA ASP A 240 4.66 -16.39 7.91
C ASP A 240 3.93 -15.03 7.85
N VAL A 241 3.37 -14.63 6.70
CA VAL A 241 2.58 -13.40 6.60
C VAL A 241 1.20 -13.62 7.19
N ALA A 242 0.86 -12.83 8.22
CA ALA A 242 -0.44 -12.85 8.88
C ALA A 242 -1.47 -11.94 8.21
N THR A 243 -1.04 -10.70 7.95
CA THR A 243 -1.92 -9.65 7.42
C THR A 243 -1.21 -8.83 6.34
N ALA A 244 -2.01 -8.25 5.46
CA ALA A 244 -1.57 -7.28 4.48
C ALA A 244 -2.45 -6.02 4.54
N THR A 245 -1.83 -4.86 4.68
CA THR A 245 -2.53 -3.56 4.72
C THR A 245 -2.23 -2.80 3.43
N ALA A 246 -3.25 -2.23 2.80
CA ALA A 246 -3.09 -1.35 1.66
C ALA A 246 -2.34 -0.07 2.02
N VAL A 247 -1.78 0.63 1.03
CA VAL A 247 -1.38 2.03 1.20
C VAL A 247 -2.53 2.96 0.85
N SER A 248 -2.45 4.19 1.36
CA SER A 248 -3.51 5.18 1.18
C SER A 248 -2.93 6.57 0.93
N ASP A 249 -3.76 7.45 0.38
CA ASP A 249 -3.53 8.88 0.37
C ASP A 249 -3.61 9.52 1.77
N ASN A 250 -4.25 8.85 2.75
CA ASN A 250 -4.46 9.43 4.09
C ASN A 250 -4.69 8.37 5.20
N ALA A 251 -3.67 7.62 5.58
CA ALA A 251 -3.75 6.56 6.60
C ALA A 251 -2.53 6.47 7.53
N GLY A 252 -2.01 7.61 7.99
CA GLY A 252 -0.90 7.65 8.96
C GLY A 252 0.36 6.96 8.43
N ALA A 253 0.84 5.95 9.14
CA ALA A 253 2.01 5.15 8.76
C ALA A 253 1.87 4.41 7.41
N PHE A 254 0.66 4.28 6.88
CA PHE A 254 0.36 3.67 5.59
C PHE A 254 0.12 4.71 4.48
N SER A 255 0.26 6.01 4.80
CA SER A 255 0.17 7.08 3.79
C SER A 255 1.34 7.04 2.81
N VAL A 256 1.05 7.31 1.55
CA VAL A 256 2.03 7.42 0.46
C VAL A 256 1.70 8.60 -0.44
N PRO A 257 2.71 9.24 -1.07
CA PRO A 257 4.13 9.02 -0.89
C PRO A 257 4.71 9.63 0.41
N GLU A 258 3.95 10.47 1.10
CA GLU A 258 4.37 11.16 2.32
C GLU A 258 3.67 10.56 3.54
N LEU A 259 4.46 10.24 4.56
CA LEU A 259 3.97 9.68 5.82
C LEU A 259 3.17 10.70 6.64
N GLU A 260 2.21 10.20 7.43
CA GLU A 260 1.49 10.93 8.49
C GLU A 260 0.72 12.17 8.02
N GLN A 261 0.42 12.25 6.72
CA GLN A 261 -0.35 13.37 6.19
C GLN A 261 -1.30 12.92 5.07
N ALA A 262 -2.25 13.81 4.72
CA ALA A 262 -3.06 13.65 3.52
C ALA A 262 -2.23 13.99 2.29
N ASN A 263 -2.23 13.10 1.31
CA ASN A 263 -1.51 13.25 0.05
C ASN A 263 -2.48 13.52 -1.09
N ALA A 264 -2.17 14.52 -1.92
CA ALA A 264 -2.92 14.73 -3.14
C ALA A 264 -2.54 13.69 -4.19
N LEU A 265 -3.53 13.14 -4.88
CA LEU A 265 -3.29 12.32 -6.07
C LEU A 265 -2.79 13.19 -7.22
N PRO A 266 -2.12 12.62 -8.24
CA PRO A 266 -1.65 13.37 -9.41
C PRO A 266 -2.78 14.17 -10.06
N ALA A 267 -2.53 15.46 -10.30
CA ALA A 267 -3.54 16.36 -10.83
C ALA A 267 -4.02 15.91 -12.23
N GLY A 268 -5.33 15.94 -12.43
CA GLY A 268 -5.95 15.53 -13.69
C GLY A 268 -6.03 14.02 -13.93
N TRP A 269 -5.55 13.20 -13.00
CA TRP A 269 -5.69 11.75 -13.10
C TRP A 269 -7.03 11.31 -12.49
N PRO A 270 -7.74 10.35 -13.14
CA PRO A 270 -8.85 9.66 -12.50
C PRO A 270 -8.32 8.79 -11.32
N PRO A 271 -9.12 8.56 -10.28
CA PRO A 271 -8.70 7.75 -9.12
C PRO A 271 -8.13 6.37 -9.49
N ASP A 272 -8.74 5.71 -10.45
CA ASP A 272 -8.31 4.40 -10.96
C ASP A 272 -6.90 4.42 -11.56
N ALA A 273 -6.52 5.53 -12.19
CA ALA A 273 -5.18 5.66 -12.76
C ALA A 273 -4.10 5.74 -11.69
N ALA A 274 -4.36 6.37 -10.55
CA ALA A 274 -3.43 6.39 -9.43
C ALA A 274 -3.25 4.99 -8.82
N ALA A 275 -4.34 4.24 -8.63
CA ALA A 275 -4.28 2.85 -8.17
C ALA A 275 -3.52 1.97 -9.17
N ARG A 276 -3.78 2.11 -10.47
CA ARG A 276 -3.03 1.39 -11.53
C ARG A 276 -1.56 1.76 -11.54
N ALA A 277 -1.20 3.02 -11.30
CA ALA A 277 0.19 3.44 -11.23
C ALA A 277 0.96 2.71 -10.12
N LEU A 278 0.35 2.56 -8.94
CA LEU A 278 0.95 1.79 -7.86
C LEU A 278 1.00 0.30 -8.20
N TRP A 279 -0.08 -0.27 -8.72
CA TRP A 279 -0.09 -1.66 -9.17
C TRP A 279 1.09 -1.98 -10.09
N GLN A 280 1.36 -1.11 -11.05
CA GLN A 280 2.39 -1.32 -12.06
C GLN A 280 3.81 -0.95 -11.61
N GLN A 281 3.99 -0.06 -10.64
CA GLN A 281 5.30 0.54 -10.37
C GLN A 281 5.78 0.43 -8.93
N ALA A 282 4.90 0.19 -7.95
CA ALA A 282 5.31 0.08 -6.55
C ALA A 282 6.11 -1.20 -6.23
N GLY A 283 5.97 -2.23 -7.08
CA GLY A 283 6.65 -3.52 -6.91
C GLY A 283 6.06 -4.37 -5.79
N LEU A 284 6.72 -5.48 -5.49
CA LEU A 284 6.27 -6.53 -4.59
C LEU A 284 7.19 -6.67 -3.36
N ALA A 285 7.82 -5.58 -2.93
CA ALA A 285 8.78 -5.62 -1.82
C ALA A 285 8.12 -5.87 -0.46
N TYR A 286 6.85 -5.52 -0.31
CA TYR A 286 6.02 -5.72 0.88
C TYR A 286 6.71 -5.36 2.20
N PRO A 287 6.98 -4.06 2.47
CA PRO A 287 7.61 -3.62 3.72
C PRO A 287 6.89 -4.17 4.93
N GLN A 288 7.65 -4.57 5.96
CA GLN A 288 7.08 -5.04 7.21
C GLN A 288 6.79 -3.88 8.15
N LEU A 289 5.68 -3.97 8.87
CA LEU A 289 5.34 -3.10 9.99
C LEU A 289 4.85 -3.99 11.15
N PRO A 290 5.14 -3.69 12.42
CA PRO A 290 4.67 -4.51 13.55
C PRO A 290 3.17 -4.38 13.81
N THR A 291 2.45 -3.83 12.85
CA THR A 291 1.01 -3.59 12.90
C THR A 291 0.38 -3.57 11.51
N GLY A 292 -0.95 -3.73 11.44
CA GLY A 292 -1.79 -3.37 10.32
C GLY A 292 -2.57 -2.07 10.59
N ASN A 293 -3.51 -1.73 9.71
CA ASN A 293 -4.45 -0.64 9.95
C ASN A 293 -5.83 -1.02 9.41
N GLY A 294 -6.84 -0.90 10.27
CA GLY A 294 -8.21 -1.34 10.02
C GLY A 294 -8.93 -0.60 8.89
N PHE A 295 -8.35 0.48 8.31
CA PHE A 295 -9.00 1.12 7.16
C PHE A 295 -9.11 0.20 5.95
N CYS A 296 -8.10 -0.69 5.73
CA CYS A 296 -8.12 -1.74 4.71
C CYS A 296 -7.10 -2.83 5.08
N LEU A 297 -7.53 -3.81 5.87
CA LEU A 297 -6.68 -4.86 6.46
C LEU A 297 -7.11 -6.25 6.02
N TYR A 298 -6.29 -6.90 5.23
CA TYR A 298 -6.45 -8.32 4.91
C TYR A 298 -5.89 -9.19 6.02
N ILE A 299 -6.68 -10.17 6.49
CA ILE A 299 -6.32 -11.12 7.54
C ILE A 299 -6.55 -12.54 7.03
N ARG A 300 -5.53 -13.38 7.04
CA ARG A 300 -5.69 -14.80 6.69
C ARG A 300 -6.54 -15.52 7.75
N ARG A 301 -7.45 -16.39 7.33
CA ARG A 301 -8.32 -17.15 8.23
C ARG A 301 -7.53 -17.94 9.27
N ALA A 302 -6.45 -18.60 8.85
CA ALA A 302 -5.60 -19.36 9.75
C ALA A 302 -5.04 -18.52 10.92
N VAL A 303 -4.84 -17.22 10.71
CA VAL A 303 -4.39 -16.31 11.77
C VAL A 303 -5.52 -16.01 12.76
N LEU A 304 -6.73 -15.75 12.27
CA LEU A 304 -7.90 -15.57 13.13
C LEU A 304 -8.18 -16.82 13.97
N ASP A 305 -8.00 -18.01 13.39
CA ASP A 305 -8.20 -19.27 14.09
C ASP A 305 -7.13 -19.51 15.17
N ALA A 306 -5.89 -19.05 14.93
CA ALA A 306 -4.78 -19.20 15.88
C ALA A 306 -4.76 -18.12 16.98
N VAL A 307 -5.11 -16.87 16.64
CA VAL A 307 -4.94 -15.70 17.51
C VAL A 307 -6.24 -15.25 18.16
N GLY A 308 -7.39 -15.62 17.56
CA GLY A 308 -8.71 -15.16 17.93
C GLY A 308 -9.10 -13.82 17.26
N ALA A 309 -10.25 -13.27 17.63
CA ALA A 309 -10.78 -12.03 17.11
C ALA A 309 -10.12 -10.79 17.74
N LEU A 310 -10.58 -9.60 17.37
CA LEU A 310 -10.16 -8.32 17.97
C LEU A 310 -10.63 -8.24 19.43
N ASP A 311 -9.85 -7.58 20.30
CA ASP A 311 -10.18 -7.45 21.73
C ASP A 311 -11.18 -6.30 21.95
N GLU A 312 -12.48 -6.59 21.87
CA GLU A 312 -13.55 -5.60 22.05
C GLU A 312 -13.69 -5.09 23.49
N ALA A 313 -13.17 -5.84 24.47
CA ALA A 313 -13.20 -5.40 25.86
C ALA A 313 -12.16 -4.31 26.14
N ALA A 314 -10.97 -4.43 25.54
CA ALA A 314 -9.91 -3.45 25.69
C ALA A 314 -10.05 -2.25 24.75
N PHE A 315 -10.63 -2.44 23.56
CA PHE A 315 -10.78 -1.44 22.50
C PHE A 315 -12.21 -1.35 21.95
N PRO A 316 -13.21 -1.01 22.78
CA PRO A 316 -14.62 -1.11 22.37
C PRO A 316 -14.97 -0.16 21.21
N GLN A 317 -14.30 0.98 21.11
CA GLN A 317 -14.55 2.01 20.09
C GLN A 317 -13.52 2.02 18.97
N GLY A 318 -12.63 1.03 18.92
CA GLY A 318 -11.48 1.02 18.03
C GLY A 318 -10.25 1.72 18.62
N TYR A 319 -9.28 2.10 17.75
CA TYR A 319 -8.03 2.79 18.06
C TYR A 319 -7.03 1.96 18.86
N GLY A 320 -6.67 0.80 18.39
CA GLY A 320 -5.65 -0.07 18.96
C GLY A 320 -5.97 -1.55 18.87
N GLU A 321 -7.17 -1.93 18.46
CA GLU A 321 -7.63 -3.30 18.33
C GLU A 321 -6.83 -4.08 17.28
N GLU A 322 -6.58 -3.48 16.12
CA GLU A 322 -5.76 -4.09 15.07
C GLU A 322 -4.29 -4.14 15.45
N ASN A 323 -3.80 -3.14 16.20
CA ASN A 323 -2.44 -3.10 16.69
C ASN A 323 -2.21 -4.23 17.71
N ASP A 324 -3.12 -4.41 18.68
CA ASP A 324 -3.07 -5.51 19.65
C ASP A 324 -3.20 -6.87 18.95
N PHE A 325 -4.11 -7.00 17.97
CA PHE A 325 -4.24 -8.23 17.18
C PHE A 325 -2.93 -8.57 16.48
N CYS A 326 -2.29 -7.60 15.84
CA CYS A 326 -1.01 -7.80 15.17
C CYS A 326 0.10 -8.20 16.15
N GLN A 327 0.16 -7.58 17.31
CA GLN A 327 1.13 -7.93 18.34
C GLN A 327 0.90 -9.34 18.91
N ARG A 328 -0.37 -9.77 19.06
CA ARG A 328 -0.68 -11.17 19.42
C ARG A 328 -0.23 -12.13 18.34
N ALA A 329 -0.48 -11.84 17.06
CA ALA A 329 -0.03 -12.66 15.95
C ALA A 329 1.50 -12.74 15.85
N ALA A 330 2.21 -11.64 16.12
CA ALA A 330 3.68 -11.62 16.15
C ALA A 330 4.28 -12.58 17.20
N ARG A 331 3.59 -12.82 18.32
CA ARG A 331 4.00 -13.85 19.30
C ARG A 331 3.92 -15.28 18.80
N HIS A 332 3.19 -15.51 17.73
CA HIS A 332 3.15 -16.79 17.01
C HIS A 332 4.19 -16.86 15.87
N GLY A 333 5.15 -15.91 15.82
CA GLY A 333 6.16 -15.85 14.77
C GLY A 333 5.65 -15.33 13.43
N LEU A 334 4.47 -14.70 13.43
CA LEU A 334 3.84 -14.15 12.22
C LEU A 334 4.19 -12.68 12.05
N ARG A 335 4.20 -12.21 10.80
CA ARG A 335 4.52 -10.82 10.45
C ARG A 335 3.42 -10.15 9.64
N HIS A 336 3.44 -8.83 9.62
CA HIS A 336 2.49 -7.98 8.94
C HIS A 336 3.19 -7.19 7.85
N VAL A 337 2.54 -7.06 6.69
CA VAL A 337 3.15 -6.43 5.52
C VAL A 337 2.30 -5.29 4.96
N ILE A 338 2.95 -4.34 4.30
CA ILE A 338 2.31 -3.29 3.53
C ILE A 338 2.21 -3.76 2.08
N ALA A 339 0.99 -3.87 1.57
CA ALA A 339 0.72 -4.12 0.15
C ALA A 339 0.92 -2.81 -0.63
N GLY A 340 2.17 -2.44 -0.87
CA GLY A 340 2.54 -1.14 -1.44
C GLY A 340 2.02 -0.89 -2.85
N ASN A 341 1.68 -1.95 -3.57
CA ASN A 341 1.08 -1.89 -4.90
C ASN A 341 -0.45 -1.78 -4.89
N VAL A 342 -1.07 -1.62 -3.71
CA VAL A 342 -2.53 -1.47 -3.54
C VAL A 342 -2.83 -0.10 -2.94
N LEU A 343 -3.38 0.80 -3.74
CA LEU A 343 -3.85 2.11 -3.28
C LEU A 343 -5.35 2.03 -2.94
N VAL A 344 -5.68 2.41 -1.72
CA VAL A 344 -7.07 2.60 -1.27
C VAL A 344 -7.21 4.02 -0.74
N ARG A 345 -8.09 4.80 -1.33
CA ARG A 345 -8.35 6.19 -0.88
C ARG A 345 -9.11 6.17 0.44
N HIS A 346 -8.79 7.10 1.34
CA HIS A 346 -9.41 7.17 2.65
C HIS A 346 -9.83 8.60 2.97
N ALA A 347 -11.12 8.85 2.92
CA ALA A 347 -11.68 10.20 3.12
C ALA A 347 -11.44 10.74 4.54
N ARG A 348 -11.12 9.85 5.50
CA ARG A 348 -11.02 10.18 6.94
C ARG A 348 -12.22 11.03 7.37
N SER A 349 -13.40 10.44 7.35
CA SER A 349 -14.62 11.14 7.69
C SER A 349 -14.52 11.77 9.09
N GLN A 350 -15.07 12.98 9.23
CA GLN A 350 -15.16 13.67 10.52
C GLN A 350 -16.29 13.11 11.40
N SER A 351 -16.68 11.84 11.23
CA SER A 351 -17.79 11.19 11.94
C SER A 351 -17.66 11.24 13.47
N PHE A 352 -16.44 11.31 13.97
CA PHE A 352 -16.12 11.59 15.37
C PHE A 352 -15.25 12.83 15.39
N GLY A 353 -15.66 13.96 15.94
CA GLY A 353 -14.85 15.18 16.01
C GLY A 353 -13.39 14.93 16.44
N GLU A 354 -12.46 15.79 16.04
CA GLU A 354 -10.99 15.61 16.28
C GLU A 354 -10.66 15.32 17.74
N GLU A 355 -11.34 15.98 18.66
CA GLU A 355 -11.11 15.81 20.11
C GLU A 355 -11.48 14.39 20.58
N ARG A 356 -12.62 13.84 20.14
CA ARG A 356 -13.01 12.48 20.51
C ARG A 356 -12.03 11.45 19.96
N ARG A 357 -11.56 11.63 18.71
CA ARG A 357 -10.51 10.79 18.11
C ARG A 357 -9.23 10.82 18.94
N ARG A 358 -8.79 12.01 19.34
CA ARG A 358 -7.59 12.18 20.16
C ARG A 358 -7.73 11.42 21.49
N VAL A 359 -8.82 11.59 22.18
CA VAL A 359 -9.08 10.93 23.49
C VAL A 359 -9.11 9.40 23.33
N LEU A 360 -9.80 8.87 22.32
CA LEU A 360 -9.87 7.42 22.08
C LEU A 360 -8.51 6.86 21.67
N GLY A 361 -7.77 7.58 20.82
CA GLY A 361 -6.42 7.20 20.40
C GLY A 361 -5.43 7.18 21.57
N GLU A 362 -5.47 8.19 22.46
CA GLU A 362 -4.63 8.21 23.67
C GLU A 362 -4.97 7.05 24.63
N ALA A 363 -6.26 6.75 24.80
CA ALA A 363 -6.70 5.63 25.64
C ALA A 363 -6.23 4.29 25.06
N GLY A 364 -6.40 4.07 23.76
CA GLY A 364 -5.93 2.86 23.07
C GLY A 364 -4.39 2.71 23.15
N MET A 365 -3.66 3.81 22.93
CA MET A 365 -2.19 3.80 23.05
C MET A 365 -1.72 3.52 24.50
N ALA A 366 -2.47 3.94 25.51
CA ALA A 366 -2.15 3.60 26.89
C ALA A 366 -2.25 2.08 27.14
N VAL A 367 -3.29 1.44 26.60
CA VAL A 367 -3.43 -0.04 26.66
C VAL A 367 -2.29 -0.72 25.90
N LEU A 368 -1.97 -0.26 24.69
CA LEU A 368 -0.88 -0.81 23.88
C LEU A 368 0.46 -0.70 24.58
N ARG A 369 0.82 0.46 25.16
CA ARG A 369 2.06 0.66 25.91
C ARG A 369 2.17 -0.26 27.12
N ALA A 370 1.07 -0.49 27.82
CA ALA A 370 1.04 -1.40 28.95
C ALA A 370 1.23 -2.87 28.55
N ARG A 371 0.65 -3.29 27.43
CA ARG A 371 0.74 -4.68 26.94
C ARG A 371 2.01 -4.96 26.12
N TRP A 372 2.45 -3.95 25.35
CA TRP A 372 3.46 -4.05 24.30
C TRP A 372 4.49 -2.90 24.42
N PRO A 373 5.37 -2.90 25.42
CA PRO A 373 6.26 -1.74 25.71
C PRO A 373 7.18 -1.34 24.55
N ASP A 374 7.54 -2.28 23.69
CA ASP A 374 8.45 -2.03 22.55
C ASP A 374 7.72 -1.59 21.27
N TYR A 375 6.40 -1.60 21.25
CA TYR A 375 5.57 -1.39 20.05
C TYR A 375 5.92 -0.09 19.30
N GLU A 376 5.92 1.07 19.98
CA GLU A 376 6.20 2.36 19.33
C GLU A 376 7.63 2.43 18.77
N ARG A 377 8.59 1.80 19.47
CA ARG A 377 9.98 1.70 18.99
C ARG A 377 10.08 0.84 17.73
N GLU A 378 9.37 -0.27 17.68
CA GLU A 378 9.35 -1.18 16.54
C GLU A 378 8.67 -0.55 15.32
N VAL A 379 7.54 0.15 15.52
CA VAL A 379 6.90 0.95 14.44
C VAL A 379 7.88 1.97 13.90
N GLY A 380 8.50 2.78 14.76
CA GLY A 380 9.48 3.78 14.37
C GLY A 380 10.63 3.19 13.55
N ALA A 381 11.19 2.06 14.00
CA ALA A 381 12.26 1.38 13.28
C ALA A 381 11.82 0.90 11.88
N SER A 382 10.62 0.35 11.78
CA SER A 382 10.09 -0.20 10.52
C SER A 382 9.81 0.88 9.47
N LEU A 383 9.40 2.08 9.88
CA LEU A 383 9.21 3.22 8.97
C LEU A 383 10.50 3.68 8.28
N PHE A 384 11.66 3.32 8.85
CA PHE A 384 12.99 3.60 8.26
C PHE A 384 13.60 2.39 7.56
N SER A 385 12.87 1.30 7.43
CA SER A 385 13.37 0.12 6.72
C SER A 385 13.68 0.46 5.26
N PHE A 386 14.62 -0.30 4.70
CA PHE A 386 15.01 -0.14 3.30
C PHE A 386 13.82 -0.36 2.37
N GLU A 387 13.01 -1.38 2.61
CA GLU A 387 11.85 -1.75 1.81
C GLU A 387 10.78 -0.65 1.84
N ARG A 388 10.55 -0.01 3.02
CA ARG A 388 9.61 1.11 3.15
C ARG A 388 10.08 2.31 2.34
N ARG A 389 11.34 2.67 2.41
CA ARG A 389 11.92 3.79 1.64
C ARG A 389 11.89 3.51 0.14
N ALA A 390 12.14 2.25 -0.26
CA ALA A 390 12.02 1.83 -1.65
C ALA A 390 10.59 1.99 -2.16
N LEU A 391 9.60 1.62 -1.36
CA LEU A 391 8.19 1.81 -1.67
C LEU A 391 7.86 3.30 -1.87
N ASP A 392 8.20 4.16 -0.92
CA ASP A 392 7.89 5.59 -0.97
C ASP A 392 8.54 6.25 -2.21
N TRP A 393 9.78 5.87 -2.54
CA TRP A 393 10.45 6.32 -3.76
C TRP A 393 9.74 5.85 -5.04
N ARG A 394 9.32 4.57 -5.09
CA ARG A 394 8.59 4.02 -6.24
C ARG A 394 7.26 4.73 -6.45
N VAL A 395 6.52 5.00 -5.38
CA VAL A 395 5.25 5.74 -5.43
C VAL A 395 5.46 7.17 -5.92
N ARG A 396 6.46 7.90 -5.41
CA ARG A 396 6.78 9.25 -5.92
C ARG A 396 7.08 9.22 -7.40
N ARG A 397 7.88 8.28 -7.85
CA ARG A 397 8.21 8.14 -9.26
C ARG A 397 6.97 7.83 -10.11
N ALA A 398 6.10 6.95 -9.63
CA ALA A 398 4.85 6.62 -10.30
C ALA A 398 3.95 7.84 -10.45
N PHE A 399 3.82 8.65 -9.40
CA PHE A 399 2.99 9.87 -9.39
C PHE A 399 3.61 11.06 -10.12
N ALA A 400 4.92 11.04 -10.36
CA ALA A 400 5.61 12.05 -11.15
C ALA A 400 5.51 11.82 -12.67
N ALA A 401 4.87 10.75 -13.12
CA ALA A 401 4.68 10.49 -14.54
C ALA A 401 3.80 11.57 -15.18
N SER A 402 4.12 11.96 -16.42
CA SER A 402 3.43 13.04 -17.15
C SER A 402 2.03 12.66 -17.63
N ALA A 403 1.72 11.36 -17.66
CA ALA A 403 0.43 10.83 -18.10
C ALA A 403 0.01 9.63 -17.23
N PRO A 404 -1.31 9.39 -17.10
CA PRO A 404 -1.80 8.23 -16.39
C PRO A 404 -1.37 6.93 -17.08
N PRO A 405 -1.09 5.86 -16.32
CA PRO A 405 -0.70 4.57 -16.89
C PRO A 405 -1.85 3.91 -17.63
N ARG A 406 -1.52 3.23 -18.71
CA ARG A 406 -2.46 2.39 -19.47
C ARG A 406 -2.50 0.97 -18.90
N PRO A 407 -3.60 0.21 -19.06
CA PRO A 407 -3.68 -1.18 -18.62
C PRO A 407 -2.65 -2.05 -19.34
N ARG A 408 -2.03 -3.00 -18.63
CA ARG A 408 -1.06 -3.96 -19.16
C ARG A 408 -1.75 -5.25 -19.57
N LEU A 409 -1.77 -5.50 -20.85
CA LEU A 409 -2.39 -6.70 -21.44
C LEU A 409 -1.31 -7.63 -21.97
N LEU A 410 -1.37 -8.92 -21.61
CA LEU A 410 -0.49 -9.94 -22.16
C LEU A 410 -1.15 -10.60 -23.37
N TRP A 411 -0.51 -10.51 -24.51
CA TRP A 411 -0.87 -11.21 -25.73
C TRP A 411 0.01 -12.45 -25.93
N VAL A 412 -0.58 -13.60 -26.20
CA VAL A 412 0.18 -14.82 -26.52
C VAL A 412 0.19 -15.04 -28.02
N GLY A 413 1.36 -14.96 -28.63
CA GLY A 413 1.57 -15.15 -30.08
C GLY A 413 2.36 -14.00 -30.73
N ALA A 414 2.60 -14.11 -32.03
CA ALA A 414 3.43 -13.17 -32.78
C ALA A 414 2.68 -11.90 -33.23
N ASN A 415 1.40 -12.02 -33.56
CA ASN A 415 0.60 -10.94 -34.17
C ASN A 415 -0.25 -10.24 -33.11
N ALA A 416 0.38 -9.44 -32.27
CA ALA A 416 -0.31 -8.63 -31.27
C ALA A 416 -1.03 -7.44 -31.91
N PRO A 417 -2.22 -7.07 -31.39
CA PRO A 417 -2.89 -5.84 -31.81
C PRO A 417 -2.12 -4.61 -31.33
N ASP A 418 -2.15 -3.54 -32.12
CA ASP A 418 -1.68 -2.22 -31.70
C ASP A 418 -2.87 -1.42 -31.13
N TRP A 419 -2.99 -1.43 -29.80
CA TRP A 419 -4.03 -0.70 -29.08
C TRP A 419 -3.46 0.54 -28.38
N PRO A 420 -3.86 1.74 -28.81
CA PRO A 420 -3.31 2.98 -28.25
C PRO A 420 -3.71 3.24 -26.80
N ASP A 421 -4.78 2.57 -26.32
CA ASP A 421 -5.31 2.70 -24.96
C ASP A 421 -4.78 1.64 -23.98
N ALA A 422 -3.84 0.78 -24.40
CA ALA A 422 -3.25 -0.26 -23.56
C ALA A 422 -1.73 -0.39 -23.79
N GLU A 423 -1.04 -0.98 -22.83
CA GLU A 423 0.32 -1.50 -22.98
C GLU A 423 0.24 -2.97 -23.34
N VAL A 424 0.46 -3.30 -24.62
CA VAL A 424 0.40 -4.68 -25.08
C VAL A 424 1.77 -5.34 -24.92
N TRP A 425 1.84 -6.27 -23.98
CA TRP A 425 2.99 -7.13 -23.74
C TRP A 425 2.83 -8.42 -24.52
N VAL A 426 3.86 -8.92 -25.14
CA VAL A 426 3.78 -10.09 -26.03
C VAL A 426 4.61 -11.23 -25.45
N LEU A 427 3.96 -12.36 -25.20
CA LEU A 427 4.63 -13.62 -24.91
C LEU A 427 4.70 -14.44 -26.20
N ARG A 428 5.93 -14.69 -26.68
CA ARG A 428 6.17 -15.47 -27.89
C ARG A 428 7.21 -16.56 -27.70
N ALA A 429 7.03 -17.67 -28.41
CA ALA A 429 8.02 -18.74 -28.48
C ALA A 429 8.96 -18.49 -29.68
N VAL A 430 10.28 -18.57 -29.46
CA VAL A 430 11.32 -18.41 -30.47
C VAL A 430 12.31 -19.57 -30.34
N GLY A 431 12.16 -20.60 -31.17
CA GLY A 431 12.92 -21.84 -30.99
C GLY A 431 12.67 -22.47 -29.63
N ALA A 432 13.73 -22.73 -28.86
CA ALA A 432 13.66 -23.33 -27.54
C ALA A 432 13.55 -22.28 -26.39
N ARG A 433 13.04 -21.09 -26.66
CA ARG A 433 12.91 -20.05 -25.64
C ARG A 433 11.56 -19.34 -25.73
N ASN A 434 11.11 -18.86 -24.57
CA ASN A 434 10.02 -17.91 -24.46
C ASN A 434 10.59 -16.51 -24.28
N GLU A 435 10.05 -15.55 -24.97
CA GLU A 435 10.40 -14.14 -24.86
C GLU A 435 9.18 -13.33 -24.42
N LEU A 436 9.37 -12.49 -23.41
CA LEU A 436 8.44 -11.43 -23.05
C LEU A 436 8.90 -10.15 -23.73
N VAL A 437 8.07 -9.56 -24.55
CA VAL A 437 8.40 -8.40 -25.39
C VAL A 437 7.46 -7.24 -25.08
N PHE A 438 7.99 -6.04 -24.97
CA PHE A 438 7.24 -4.80 -24.86
C PHE A 438 7.90 -3.72 -25.71
N ASP A 439 7.11 -2.95 -26.46
CA ASP A 439 7.59 -1.88 -27.34
C ASP A 439 8.72 -2.33 -28.29
N GLY A 440 8.55 -3.52 -28.87
CA GLY A 440 9.52 -4.12 -29.78
C GLY A 440 10.82 -4.64 -29.12
N ARG A 441 10.98 -4.48 -27.81
CA ARG A 441 12.17 -4.90 -27.04
C ARG A 441 11.91 -6.18 -26.28
N VAL A 442 12.86 -7.09 -26.28
CA VAL A 442 12.83 -8.26 -25.41
C VAL A 442 13.15 -7.82 -23.99
N ILE A 443 12.19 -7.96 -23.08
CA ILE A 443 12.29 -7.57 -21.68
C ILE A 443 12.80 -8.72 -20.82
N ALA A 444 12.32 -9.95 -21.10
CA ALA A 444 12.73 -11.14 -20.39
C ALA A 444 12.80 -12.34 -21.34
N VAL A 445 13.70 -13.26 -21.03
CA VAL A 445 13.89 -14.51 -21.78
C VAL A 445 13.95 -15.66 -20.83
N ASN A 446 13.29 -16.75 -21.19
CA ASN A 446 13.39 -18.00 -20.47
C ASN A 446 13.61 -19.15 -21.46
N LEU A 447 14.59 -20.00 -21.18
CA LEU A 447 14.85 -21.19 -21.98
C LEU A 447 13.79 -22.25 -21.67
N TRP A 448 13.21 -22.81 -22.73
CA TRP A 448 12.35 -23.96 -22.59
C TRP A 448 13.21 -25.23 -22.45
N HIS A 449 13.07 -25.89 -21.32
CA HIS A 449 13.68 -27.18 -21.07
C HIS A 449 12.61 -28.26 -21.15
N ALA A 450 12.66 -29.12 -22.16
CA ALA A 450 11.68 -30.20 -22.32
C ALA A 450 11.66 -31.16 -21.11
N ASP A 451 12.84 -31.37 -20.49
CA ASP A 451 13.01 -32.26 -19.33
C ASP A 451 12.62 -31.58 -17.99
N THR A 452 12.50 -30.26 -17.95
CA THR A 452 12.12 -29.48 -16.77
C THR A 452 11.17 -28.33 -17.10
N PRO A 453 9.96 -28.61 -17.62
CA PRO A 453 9.01 -27.57 -18.03
C PRO A 453 8.59 -26.68 -16.86
N GLU A 454 8.63 -27.20 -15.65
CA GLU A 454 8.33 -26.45 -14.43
C GLU A 454 9.18 -25.19 -14.25
N THR A 455 10.48 -25.25 -14.61
CA THR A 455 11.36 -24.07 -14.56
C THR A 455 10.86 -22.94 -15.47
N SER A 456 10.37 -23.31 -16.66
CA SER A 456 9.80 -22.34 -17.60
C SER A 456 8.50 -21.74 -17.10
N TYR A 457 7.65 -22.54 -16.44
CA TYR A 457 6.40 -22.07 -15.87
C TYR A 457 6.63 -21.18 -14.64
N ARG A 458 7.63 -21.49 -13.79
CA ARG A 458 8.03 -20.63 -12.67
C ARG A 458 8.47 -19.25 -13.16
N ALA A 459 9.30 -19.17 -14.19
CA ALA A 459 9.71 -17.88 -14.73
C ALA A 459 8.52 -17.08 -15.28
N LEU A 460 7.59 -17.72 -16.00
CA LEU A 460 6.39 -17.04 -16.48
C LEU A 460 5.49 -16.59 -15.32
N TRP A 461 5.35 -17.42 -14.29
CA TRP A 461 4.65 -17.08 -13.05
C TRP A 461 5.19 -15.81 -12.39
N ASP A 462 6.52 -15.69 -12.29
CA ASP A 462 7.17 -14.51 -11.73
C ASP A 462 6.98 -13.29 -12.65
N TRP A 463 7.10 -13.46 -13.97
CA TRP A 463 6.89 -12.36 -14.92
C TRP A 463 5.49 -11.78 -14.85
N LEU A 464 4.45 -12.61 -14.76
CA LEU A 464 3.06 -12.16 -14.65
C LEU A 464 2.86 -11.24 -13.44
N GLN A 465 3.58 -11.50 -12.36
CA GLN A 465 3.50 -10.71 -11.13
C GLN A 465 4.39 -9.48 -11.15
N VAL A 466 5.69 -9.66 -11.44
CA VAL A 466 6.71 -8.59 -11.42
C VAL A 466 6.39 -7.51 -12.45
N TYR A 467 5.93 -7.90 -13.63
CA TYR A 467 5.54 -6.94 -14.67
C TYR A 467 4.09 -6.46 -14.55
N ALA A 468 3.41 -6.84 -13.47
CA ALA A 468 2.07 -6.40 -13.13
C ALA A 468 1.07 -6.55 -14.29
N ILE A 469 1.05 -7.73 -14.92
CA ILE A 469 0.09 -8.03 -15.98
C ILE A 469 -1.32 -8.01 -15.40
N GLU A 470 -2.21 -7.25 -16.03
CA GLU A 470 -3.58 -7.02 -15.56
C GLU A 470 -4.60 -7.97 -16.20
N ARG A 471 -4.33 -8.40 -17.44
CA ARG A 471 -5.22 -9.32 -18.17
C ARG A 471 -4.44 -10.10 -19.22
N LEU A 472 -4.79 -11.36 -19.39
CA LEU A 472 -4.39 -12.16 -20.55
C LEU A 472 -5.42 -11.98 -21.67
N VAL A 473 -4.94 -11.74 -22.89
CA VAL A 473 -5.78 -11.61 -24.08
C VAL A 473 -5.35 -12.64 -25.11
N VAL A 474 -6.29 -13.43 -25.60
CA VAL A 474 -6.05 -14.51 -26.56
C VAL A 474 -6.98 -14.39 -27.78
N PRO A 475 -6.51 -14.74 -29.00
CA PRO A 475 -7.37 -14.72 -30.18
C PRO A 475 -8.37 -15.88 -30.24
N ALA A 476 -8.09 -16.95 -29.52
CA ALA A 476 -8.97 -18.10 -29.32
C ALA A 476 -8.54 -18.81 -28.04
N ARG A 477 -9.50 -19.34 -27.29
CA ARG A 477 -9.19 -20.12 -26.09
C ARG A 477 -8.37 -21.35 -26.46
N THR A 478 -7.19 -21.44 -25.91
CA THR A 478 -6.34 -22.62 -25.92
C THR A 478 -5.96 -22.87 -24.47
N GLU A 479 -5.97 -24.12 -24.02
CA GLU A 479 -5.43 -24.46 -22.69
C GLU A 479 -3.91 -24.29 -22.66
N SER A 480 -3.46 -23.05 -22.82
CA SER A 480 -2.05 -22.71 -22.77
C SER A 480 -1.58 -22.62 -21.31
N ALA A 481 -0.30 -22.86 -21.08
CA ALA A 481 0.31 -22.66 -19.77
C ALA A 481 0.08 -21.23 -19.24
N ALA A 482 0.12 -20.22 -20.11
CA ALA A 482 -0.15 -18.83 -19.74
C ALA A 482 -1.58 -18.66 -19.19
N GLU A 483 -2.58 -19.30 -19.81
CA GLU A 483 -3.96 -19.24 -19.34
C GLU A 483 -4.15 -19.90 -17.98
N ILE A 484 -3.55 -21.08 -17.78
CA ILE A 484 -3.59 -21.77 -16.48
C ILE A 484 -2.94 -20.93 -15.38
N LEU A 485 -1.75 -20.38 -15.63
CA LEU A 485 -1.03 -19.57 -14.66
C LEU A 485 -1.76 -18.25 -14.36
N CYS A 486 -2.37 -17.63 -15.38
CA CYS A 486 -3.19 -16.44 -15.16
C CYS A 486 -4.40 -16.73 -14.28
N ARG A 487 -5.11 -17.85 -14.51
CA ARG A 487 -6.22 -18.26 -13.64
C ARG A 487 -5.77 -18.46 -12.20
N LEU A 488 -4.72 -19.23 -11.96
CA LEU A 488 -4.20 -19.45 -10.61
C LEU A 488 -3.81 -18.14 -9.89
N LEU A 489 -3.33 -17.13 -10.65
CA LEU A 489 -2.98 -15.81 -10.11
C LEU A 489 -4.17 -14.83 -10.02
N ALA A 490 -5.38 -15.29 -10.28
CA ALA A 490 -6.58 -14.45 -10.39
C ALA A 490 -6.42 -13.30 -11.42
N ILE A 491 -5.68 -13.55 -12.51
CA ILE A 491 -5.56 -12.64 -13.65
C ILE A 491 -6.65 -12.98 -14.66
N PRO A 492 -7.56 -12.05 -14.99
CA PRO A 492 -8.63 -12.30 -15.95
C PRO A 492 -8.11 -12.70 -17.35
N VAL A 493 -8.82 -13.61 -18.01
CA VAL A 493 -8.53 -14.05 -19.38
C VAL A 493 -9.67 -13.62 -20.29
N ALA A 494 -9.35 -12.92 -21.38
CA ALA A 494 -10.32 -12.49 -22.39
C ALA A 494 -9.99 -13.09 -23.77
N GLU A 495 -11.00 -13.61 -24.45
CA GLU A 495 -10.92 -14.01 -25.84
C GLU A 495 -11.43 -12.87 -26.74
N VAL A 496 -10.64 -12.45 -27.71
CA VAL A 496 -11.01 -11.36 -28.61
C VAL A 496 -11.14 -11.83 -30.04
N ALA A 497 -12.16 -11.34 -30.74
CA ALA A 497 -12.42 -11.68 -32.16
C ALA A 497 -11.35 -11.08 -33.09
N VAL A 498 -11.05 -11.79 -34.16
CA VAL A 498 -10.24 -11.31 -35.29
C VAL A 498 -11.18 -10.98 -36.47
N PRO A 499 -11.07 -9.78 -37.09
CA PRO A 499 -10.10 -8.71 -36.90
C PRO A 499 -10.29 -7.96 -35.57
N PHE A 500 -9.18 -7.44 -35.00
CA PHE A 500 -9.19 -6.74 -33.73
C PHE A 500 -9.98 -5.43 -33.80
N ALA A 501 -10.69 -5.11 -32.73
CA ALA A 501 -11.29 -3.79 -32.55
C ALA A 501 -10.19 -2.69 -32.47
N PRO A 502 -10.52 -1.41 -32.77
CA PRO A 502 -9.53 -0.35 -32.86
C PRO A 502 -8.89 0.01 -31.50
N THR A 503 -9.52 -0.34 -30.40
CA THR A 503 -9.00 -0.10 -29.04
C THR A 503 -9.12 -1.35 -28.18
N ALA A 504 -8.27 -1.47 -27.16
CA ALA A 504 -8.34 -2.54 -26.18
C ALA A 504 -9.70 -2.54 -25.47
N ARG A 505 -10.18 -1.37 -25.07
CA ARG A 505 -11.49 -1.20 -24.42
C ARG A 505 -12.63 -1.76 -25.26
N ALA A 506 -12.64 -1.44 -26.56
CA ALA A 506 -13.68 -1.94 -27.47
C ALA A 506 -13.59 -3.45 -27.68
N ALA A 507 -12.36 -4.00 -27.82
CA ALA A 507 -12.13 -5.43 -27.95
C ALA A 507 -12.56 -6.21 -26.70
N LEU A 508 -12.21 -5.71 -25.53
CA LEU A 508 -12.56 -6.34 -24.25
C LEU A 508 -14.06 -6.26 -23.97
N ALA A 509 -14.69 -5.12 -24.22
CA ALA A 509 -16.14 -4.98 -24.07
C ALA A 509 -16.93 -5.92 -24.99
N ALA A 510 -16.42 -6.23 -26.19
CA ALA A 510 -17.03 -7.21 -27.10
C ALA A 510 -16.78 -8.67 -26.68
N ALA A 511 -15.71 -8.91 -25.91
CA ALA A 511 -15.31 -10.23 -25.44
C ALA A 511 -15.94 -10.62 -24.09
N GLU A 512 -16.54 -9.67 -23.38
CA GLU A 512 -17.20 -9.93 -22.10
C GLU A 512 -18.60 -10.52 -22.27
N PRO A 513 -18.78 -11.86 -22.04
CA PRO A 513 -19.88 -12.32 -21.24
C PRO A 513 -19.39 -12.27 -19.78
N ALA A 514 -19.88 -11.27 -19.03
CA ALA A 514 -19.87 -11.25 -17.57
C ALA A 514 -18.57 -11.78 -16.92
N LEU A 515 -17.57 -10.95 -16.76
CA LEU A 515 -16.76 -11.02 -15.56
C LEU A 515 -17.78 -11.01 -14.41
N ARG A 516 -17.80 -12.08 -13.60
CA ARG A 516 -18.61 -12.13 -12.38
C ARG A 516 -18.07 -11.03 -11.45
N THR A 517 -18.51 -9.83 -11.72
CA THR A 517 -18.53 -8.76 -10.74
C THR A 517 -19.76 -8.99 -9.88
N PHE A 518 -19.80 -8.51 -8.66
CA PHE A 518 -21.02 -8.43 -7.84
C PHE A 518 -22.19 -7.70 -8.55
N ALA A 519 -22.08 -7.43 -9.85
CA ALA A 519 -22.96 -6.59 -10.66
C ALA A 519 -23.92 -7.37 -11.56
N GLU A 520 -24.01 -8.71 -11.48
CA GLU A 520 -25.09 -9.49 -12.07
C GLU A 520 -26.03 -10.06 -11.04
#